data_cdd103291b420907c2fe5b0ee309190e
#
_entry.id   cdd103291b420907c2fe5b0ee309190e
#
_cell.length_a   1.000
_cell.length_b   1.000
_cell.length_c   1.000
_cell.angle_alpha   90.00
_cell.angle_beta   90.00
_cell.angle_gamma   90.00
#
_symmetry.space_group_name_H-M   'P 1'
#
loop_
_entity.id
_entity.type
_entity.pdbx_description
1 polymer ?
#
loop_
_entity_poly.entity_id
_entity_poly.type
_entity_poly.pdbx_seq_one_letter_code
_entity_poly.pdbx_strand_id
1 'polypeptide(L)'
;MTYCVAMRLDAGLVFLSDSRTNAGVDHVGTFRKMNVFEIPGERLMVLMTAGNLSISQSVRQIIAEHTTAGGKSIWNVSSMYEAAQVVGEAIRMVHDRDAGTLKEFGIDFNVSMVFGGQIKGERCRLFQMYSAGNFIESQDEDTYFQIGESKYGKPIIDRVVTPDTPLDEAAKCALISMDSTLRSNCLLYTSDAADEGLGV
;
A
#
# COMPACT_ATOMS: atom_id res chain seq x y z
N MET A 1 8.12 10.36 -2.38
CA MET A 1 8.08 9.60 -1.11
C MET A 1 6.68 9.05 -0.93
N THR A 2 6.50 7.94 -0.20
CA THR A 2 5.20 7.29 0.03
C THR A 2 5.03 7.03 1.51
N TYR A 3 3.83 7.27 2.02
CA TYR A 3 3.39 6.84 3.34
C TYR A 3 2.08 6.06 3.19
N CYS A 4 2.10 4.78 3.51
CA CYS A 4 0.89 3.96 3.55
C CYS A 4 0.93 3.09 4.81
N VAL A 5 -0.16 3.06 5.54
CA VAL A 5 -0.36 2.21 6.72
C VAL A 5 -1.72 1.53 6.67
N ALA A 6 -1.75 0.26 7.02
CA ALA A 6 -2.99 -0.49 7.22
C ALA A 6 -2.93 -1.24 8.54
N MET A 7 -4.01 -1.22 9.28
CA MET A 7 -4.16 -1.83 10.60
C MET A 7 -5.28 -2.85 10.58
N ARG A 8 -5.03 -4.02 11.18
CA ARG A 8 -6.04 -5.06 11.41
C ARG A 8 -6.37 -5.11 12.89
N LEU A 9 -7.59 -4.78 13.21
CA LEU A 9 -8.11 -4.69 14.57
C LEU A 9 -9.28 -5.66 14.73
N ASP A 10 -9.67 -5.95 15.96
CA ASP A 10 -10.80 -6.83 16.25
C ASP A 10 -12.11 -6.30 15.62
N ALA A 11 -12.26 -4.98 15.58
CA ALA A 11 -13.42 -4.31 15.00
C ALA A 11 -13.39 -4.15 13.47
N GLY A 12 -12.26 -4.41 12.79
CA GLY A 12 -12.12 -4.27 11.34
C GLY A 12 -10.76 -3.79 10.88
N LEU A 13 -10.74 -3.09 9.73
CA LEU A 13 -9.51 -2.62 9.09
C LEU A 13 -9.50 -1.09 8.96
N VAL A 14 -8.34 -0.48 9.16
CA VAL A 14 -8.08 0.93 8.90
C VAL A 14 -6.98 1.03 7.83
N PHE A 15 -7.21 1.84 6.80
CA PHE A 15 -6.25 2.11 5.73
C PHE A 15 -6.03 3.61 5.59
N LEU A 16 -4.78 4.03 5.53
CA LEU A 16 -4.39 5.42 5.27
C LEU A 16 -3.22 5.47 4.29
N SER A 17 -3.30 6.33 3.28
CA SER A 17 -2.20 6.59 2.35
C SER A 17 -2.11 8.08 2.02
N ASP A 18 -0.89 8.55 1.73
CA ASP A 18 -0.70 9.82 1.06
C ASP A 18 -1.11 9.71 -0.44
N SER A 19 -1.30 10.87 -1.08
CA SER A 19 -1.69 10.95 -2.49
C SER A 19 -0.61 11.59 -3.38
N ARG A 20 0.50 12.05 -2.81
CA ARG A 20 1.57 12.71 -3.56
C ARG A 20 2.55 11.71 -4.14
N THR A 21 2.96 11.91 -5.39
CA THR A 21 4.00 11.14 -6.05
C THR A 21 4.97 12.10 -6.72
N ASN A 22 6.24 12.04 -6.33
CA ASN A 22 7.31 12.77 -7.00
C ASN A 22 7.87 11.88 -8.12
N ALA A 23 7.67 12.27 -9.35
CA ALA A 23 8.27 11.65 -10.52
C ALA A 23 9.38 12.56 -11.05
N GLY A 24 10.54 12.59 -10.38
CA GLY A 24 11.66 13.46 -10.74
C GLY A 24 11.60 14.86 -10.10
N VAL A 25 12.53 15.76 -10.49
CA VAL A 25 12.76 17.05 -9.81
C VAL A 25 11.65 18.07 -10.09
N ASP A 26 10.85 17.89 -11.16
CA ASP A 26 9.91 18.93 -11.64
C ASP A 26 8.45 18.47 -11.82
N HIS A 27 8.09 17.25 -11.45
CA HIS A 27 6.73 16.76 -11.61
C HIS A 27 6.16 16.18 -10.33
N VAL A 28 5.46 17.02 -9.54
CA VAL A 28 4.56 16.56 -8.48
C VAL A 28 3.25 16.12 -9.12
N GLY A 29 3.08 14.81 -9.28
CA GLY A 29 1.82 14.22 -9.75
C GLY A 29 0.99 13.74 -8.56
N THR A 30 -0.33 13.86 -8.66
CA THR A 30 -1.24 13.25 -7.69
C THR A 30 -1.67 11.89 -8.23
N PHE A 31 -1.17 10.82 -7.63
CA PHE A 31 -1.58 9.45 -7.97
C PHE A 31 -2.21 8.77 -6.77
N ARG A 32 -3.29 8.07 -7.02
CA ARG A 32 -3.94 7.27 -5.98
C ARG A 32 -3.07 6.04 -5.67
N LYS A 33 -2.52 6.02 -4.47
CA LYS A 33 -1.76 4.88 -3.94
C LYS A 33 -2.67 3.81 -3.34
N MET A 34 -3.90 4.18 -2.99
CA MET A 34 -4.94 3.31 -2.47
C MET A 34 -5.98 3.05 -3.56
N ASN A 35 -6.25 1.78 -3.82
CA ASN A 35 -7.26 1.31 -4.77
C ASN A 35 -8.24 0.41 -4.03
N VAL A 36 -9.52 0.61 -4.27
CA VAL A 36 -10.62 -0.15 -3.65
C VAL A 36 -11.29 -1.00 -4.71
N PHE A 37 -11.50 -2.27 -4.40
CA PHE A 37 -12.21 -3.25 -5.23
C PHE A 37 -13.40 -3.75 -4.42
N GLU A 38 -14.60 -3.53 -4.93
CA GLU A 38 -15.82 -3.80 -4.18
C GLU A 38 -16.88 -4.48 -5.03
N ILE A 39 -17.52 -5.49 -4.45
CA ILE A 39 -18.85 -5.98 -4.81
C ILE A 39 -19.73 -5.78 -3.58
N PRO A 40 -20.69 -4.83 -3.61
CA PRO A 40 -21.48 -4.48 -2.44
C PRO A 40 -22.15 -5.69 -1.79
N GLY A 41 -21.97 -5.84 -0.47
CA GLY A 41 -22.55 -6.93 0.31
C GLY A 41 -21.87 -8.30 0.13
N GLU A 42 -20.82 -8.39 -0.72
CA GLU A 42 -20.09 -9.62 -0.97
C GLU A 42 -18.61 -9.50 -0.57
N ARG A 43 -17.91 -8.51 -1.12
CA ARG A 43 -16.46 -8.31 -0.84
C ARG A 43 -16.04 -6.86 -0.92
N LEU A 44 -15.10 -6.50 -0.07
CA LEU A 44 -14.39 -5.23 -0.09
C LEU A 44 -12.91 -5.51 0.09
N MET A 45 -12.11 -5.06 -0.86
CA MET A 45 -10.66 -5.25 -0.86
C MET A 45 -9.97 -3.92 -1.13
N VAL A 46 -8.87 -3.68 -0.44
CA VAL A 46 -8.05 -2.47 -0.58
C VAL A 46 -6.63 -2.88 -0.88
N LEU A 47 -6.04 -2.25 -1.90
CA LEU A 47 -4.64 -2.37 -2.27
C LEU A 47 -3.95 -1.02 -2.13
N MET A 48 -2.90 -0.95 -1.33
CA MET A 48 -2.00 0.20 -1.24
C MET A 48 -0.63 -0.16 -1.81
N THR A 49 0.01 0.80 -2.48
CA THR A 49 1.26 0.56 -3.22
C THR A 49 2.33 1.59 -2.92
N ALA A 50 3.59 1.13 -2.88
CA ALA A 50 4.79 1.94 -2.78
C ALA A 50 5.88 1.40 -3.71
N GLY A 51 6.83 2.23 -4.10
CA GLY A 51 7.92 1.88 -5.01
C GLY A 51 7.70 2.43 -6.43
N ASN A 52 8.11 1.69 -7.45
CA ASN A 52 8.01 2.12 -8.84
C ASN A 52 6.54 2.21 -9.29
N LEU A 53 6.15 3.38 -9.78
CA LEU A 53 4.77 3.68 -10.16
C LEU A 53 4.30 2.84 -11.35
N SER A 54 5.14 2.64 -12.37
CA SER A 54 4.76 1.86 -13.57
C SER A 54 4.49 0.40 -13.22
N ILE A 55 5.30 -0.19 -12.32
CA ILE A 55 5.09 -1.54 -11.81
C ILE A 55 3.78 -1.61 -11.04
N SER A 56 3.55 -0.66 -10.10
CA SER A 56 2.33 -0.61 -9.28
C SER A 56 1.07 -0.48 -10.13
N GLN A 57 1.10 0.35 -11.17
CA GLN A 57 -0.02 0.52 -12.10
C GLN A 57 -0.27 -0.74 -12.93
N SER A 58 0.79 -1.39 -13.42
CA SER A 58 0.68 -2.66 -14.18
C SER A 58 0.07 -3.77 -13.32
N VAL A 59 0.53 -3.94 -12.08
CA VAL A 59 -0.05 -4.93 -11.16
C VAL A 59 -1.51 -4.64 -10.89
N ARG A 60 -1.85 -3.37 -10.57
CA ARG A 60 -3.25 -2.96 -10.35
C ARG A 60 -4.14 -3.28 -11.55
N GLN A 61 -3.66 -3.00 -12.76
CA GLN A 61 -4.43 -3.26 -13.99
C GLN A 61 -4.66 -4.77 -14.17
N ILE A 62 -3.62 -5.58 -13.96
CA ILE A 62 -3.72 -7.03 -14.08
C ILE A 62 -4.76 -7.58 -13.10
N ILE A 63 -4.70 -7.21 -11.82
CA ILE A 63 -5.65 -7.75 -10.82
C ILE A 63 -7.08 -7.26 -11.03
N ALA A 64 -7.28 -6.09 -11.64
CA ALA A 64 -8.61 -5.55 -11.93
C ALA A 64 -9.29 -6.26 -13.11
N GLU A 65 -8.53 -6.64 -14.11
CA GLU A 65 -9.04 -7.09 -15.41
C GLU A 65 -8.70 -8.55 -15.74
N HIS A 66 -7.69 -9.14 -15.08
CA HIS A 66 -7.17 -10.43 -15.45
C HIS A 66 -7.69 -11.56 -14.58
N THR A 67 -7.85 -12.71 -15.22
CA THR A 67 -8.09 -13.97 -14.54
C THR A 67 -6.83 -14.82 -14.67
N THR A 68 -6.38 -15.45 -13.59
CA THR A 68 -5.22 -16.36 -13.61
C THR A 68 -5.46 -17.53 -14.59
N ALA A 69 -4.40 -18.24 -14.97
CA ALA A 69 -4.49 -19.43 -15.81
C ALA A 69 -5.46 -20.49 -15.26
N GLY A 70 -5.69 -20.51 -13.94
CA GLY A 70 -6.67 -21.37 -13.27
C GLY A 70 -8.10 -20.79 -13.20
N GLY A 71 -8.40 -19.70 -13.90
CA GLY A 71 -9.71 -19.05 -13.87
C GLY A 71 -9.99 -18.22 -12.61
N LYS A 72 -9.01 -18.03 -11.73
CA LYS A 72 -9.15 -17.26 -10.49
C LYS A 72 -8.87 -15.77 -10.72
N SER A 73 -9.65 -14.92 -10.07
CA SER A 73 -9.48 -13.47 -10.02
C SER A 73 -9.88 -12.97 -8.64
N ILE A 74 -9.53 -11.74 -8.29
CA ILE A 74 -9.98 -11.12 -7.03
C ILE A 74 -11.52 -11.07 -6.93
N TRP A 75 -12.23 -11.21 -8.05
CA TRP A 75 -13.68 -11.11 -8.13
C TRP A 75 -14.40 -12.45 -7.89
N ASN A 76 -13.70 -13.60 -8.01
CA ASN A 76 -14.34 -14.92 -7.93
C ASN A 76 -13.71 -15.89 -6.92
N VAL A 77 -12.58 -15.54 -6.33
CA VAL A 77 -11.96 -16.36 -5.26
C VAL A 77 -12.83 -16.43 -4.01
N SER A 78 -12.71 -17.54 -3.29
CA SER A 78 -13.53 -17.84 -2.12
C SER A 78 -12.95 -17.31 -0.81
N SER A 79 -11.68 -16.90 -0.79
CA SER A 79 -11.00 -16.41 0.41
C SER A 79 -10.06 -15.24 0.15
N MET A 80 -9.82 -14.43 1.18
CA MET A 80 -8.84 -13.34 1.11
C MET A 80 -7.41 -13.88 0.90
N TYR A 81 -7.11 -15.11 1.34
CA TYR A 81 -5.83 -15.75 1.07
C TYR A 81 -5.65 -16.06 -0.43
N GLU A 82 -6.68 -16.62 -1.08
CA GLU A 82 -6.66 -16.83 -2.54
C GLU A 82 -6.57 -15.50 -3.29
N ALA A 83 -7.25 -14.44 -2.82
CA ALA A 83 -7.11 -13.11 -3.40
C ALA A 83 -5.67 -12.58 -3.28
N ALA A 84 -5.00 -12.79 -2.14
CA ALA A 84 -3.59 -12.44 -1.97
C ALA A 84 -2.67 -13.24 -2.91
N GLN A 85 -2.97 -14.52 -3.16
CA GLN A 85 -2.24 -15.33 -4.16
C GLN A 85 -2.39 -14.75 -5.57
N VAL A 86 -3.59 -14.31 -5.96
CA VAL A 86 -3.84 -13.65 -7.26
C VAL A 86 -3.01 -12.35 -7.38
N VAL A 87 -2.94 -11.54 -6.32
CA VAL A 87 -2.08 -10.34 -6.30
C VAL A 87 -0.60 -10.73 -6.46
N GLY A 88 -0.14 -11.76 -5.75
CA GLY A 88 1.23 -12.27 -5.86
C GLY A 88 1.56 -12.77 -7.27
N GLU A 89 0.63 -13.45 -7.94
CA GLU A 89 0.79 -13.87 -9.33
C GLU A 89 0.89 -12.67 -10.27
N ALA A 90 0.07 -11.64 -10.08
CA ALA A 90 0.15 -10.41 -10.86
C ALA A 90 1.50 -9.69 -10.72
N ILE A 91 2.07 -9.66 -9.51
CA ILE A 91 3.42 -9.12 -9.29
C ILE A 91 4.45 -9.93 -10.08
N ARG A 92 4.41 -11.26 -10.03
CA ARG A 92 5.33 -12.11 -10.78
C ARG A 92 5.19 -11.93 -12.30
N MET A 93 3.97 -11.81 -12.81
CA MET A 93 3.73 -11.54 -14.24
C MET A 93 4.41 -10.24 -14.69
N VAL A 94 4.29 -9.17 -13.90
CA VAL A 94 4.96 -7.90 -14.20
C VAL A 94 6.47 -8.03 -14.07
N HIS A 95 6.95 -8.75 -13.04
CA HIS A 95 8.38 -9.01 -12.86
C HIS A 95 8.96 -9.75 -14.05
N ASP A 96 8.35 -10.84 -14.49
CA ASP A 96 8.85 -11.67 -15.59
C ASP A 96 8.86 -10.90 -16.92
N ARG A 97 7.93 -9.98 -17.11
CA ARG A 97 7.85 -9.12 -18.28
C ARG A 97 8.91 -8.00 -18.28
N ASP A 98 9.07 -7.31 -17.14
CA ASP A 98 9.71 -6.00 -17.10
C ASP A 98 11.09 -5.99 -16.39
N ALA A 99 11.35 -6.93 -15.45
CA ALA A 99 12.54 -6.85 -14.59
C ALA A 99 13.86 -6.91 -15.36
N GLY A 100 13.92 -7.73 -16.42
CA GLY A 100 15.11 -7.82 -17.28
C GLY A 100 15.45 -6.48 -17.93
N THR A 101 14.47 -5.87 -18.58
CA THR A 101 14.62 -4.56 -19.24
C THR A 101 14.93 -3.45 -18.24
N LEU A 102 14.22 -3.40 -17.11
CA LEU A 102 14.50 -2.41 -16.07
C LEU A 102 15.95 -2.49 -15.59
N LYS A 103 16.48 -3.69 -15.40
CA LYS A 103 17.87 -3.92 -14.97
C LYS A 103 18.89 -3.43 -16.00
N GLU A 104 18.62 -3.57 -17.29
CA GLU A 104 19.48 -3.04 -18.36
C GLU A 104 19.61 -1.52 -18.30
N PHE A 105 18.56 -0.83 -17.81
CA PHE A 105 18.55 0.61 -17.59
C PHE A 105 18.99 1.03 -16.18
N GLY A 106 19.51 0.11 -15.36
CA GLY A 106 19.96 0.39 -14.00
C GLY A 106 18.82 0.68 -13.02
N ILE A 107 17.60 0.23 -13.33
CA ILE A 107 16.42 0.41 -12.50
C ILE A 107 16.09 -0.93 -11.83
N ASP A 108 16.03 -0.93 -10.49
CA ASP A 108 15.62 -2.11 -9.74
C ASP A 108 14.10 -2.31 -9.83
N PHE A 109 13.69 -3.58 -9.93
CA PHE A 109 12.29 -3.96 -9.78
C PHE A 109 11.92 -3.84 -8.30
N ASN A 110 11.34 -2.70 -7.95
CA ASN A 110 11.01 -2.36 -6.56
C ASN A 110 9.53 -2.02 -6.43
N VAL A 111 8.79 -2.87 -5.73
CA VAL A 111 7.40 -2.67 -5.36
C VAL A 111 7.13 -3.28 -3.99
N SER A 112 6.42 -2.56 -3.16
CA SER A 112 5.87 -3.07 -1.90
C SER A 112 4.39 -2.73 -1.87
N MET A 113 3.56 -3.68 -1.46
CA MET A 113 2.12 -3.46 -1.41
C MET A 113 1.55 -3.95 -0.08
N VAL A 114 0.47 -3.32 0.34
CA VAL A 114 -0.39 -3.83 1.41
C VAL A 114 -1.75 -4.12 0.81
N PHE A 115 -2.21 -5.34 1.00
CA PHE A 115 -3.49 -5.82 0.50
C PHE A 115 -4.33 -6.35 1.67
N GLY A 116 -5.56 -5.90 1.77
CA GLY A 116 -6.45 -6.38 2.83
C GLY A 116 -7.90 -6.16 2.49
N GLY A 117 -8.76 -6.75 3.30
CA GLY A 117 -10.18 -6.66 3.07
C GLY A 117 -10.97 -7.77 3.74
N GLN A 118 -12.17 -7.96 3.23
CA GLN A 118 -13.09 -8.99 3.70
C GLN A 118 -13.94 -9.53 2.55
N ILE A 119 -14.11 -10.85 2.54
CA ILE A 119 -15.11 -11.55 1.75
C ILE A 119 -16.24 -11.99 2.70
N LYS A 120 -17.48 -11.95 2.24
CA LYS A 120 -18.65 -12.33 3.02
C LYS A 120 -18.47 -13.72 3.64
N GLY A 121 -18.63 -13.82 4.95
CA GLY A 121 -18.46 -15.06 5.70
C GLY A 121 -17.03 -15.29 6.22
N GLU A 122 -16.06 -14.46 5.85
CA GLU A 122 -14.71 -14.50 6.39
C GLU A 122 -14.46 -13.35 7.40
N ARG A 123 -13.43 -13.52 8.23
CA ARG A 123 -12.86 -12.41 9.01
C ARG A 123 -12.10 -11.43 8.11
N CYS A 124 -11.92 -10.22 8.57
CA CYS A 124 -11.00 -9.26 7.94
C CYS A 124 -9.57 -9.80 7.96
N ARG A 125 -8.87 -9.68 6.83
CA ARG A 125 -7.48 -10.14 6.70
C ARG A 125 -6.61 -9.07 6.04
N LEU A 126 -5.33 -9.03 6.41
CA LEU A 126 -4.37 -8.04 5.97
C LEU A 126 -3.06 -8.72 5.61
N PHE A 127 -2.50 -8.38 4.46
CA PHE A 127 -1.30 -8.97 3.90
C PHE A 127 -0.30 -7.89 3.47
N GLN A 128 0.99 -8.13 3.71
CA GLN A 128 2.07 -7.38 3.08
C GLN A 128 2.68 -8.20 1.96
N MET A 129 2.71 -7.61 0.76
CA MET A 129 3.23 -8.21 -0.46
C MET A 129 4.62 -7.68 -0.78
N TYR A 130 5.51 -8.56 -1.19
CA TYR A 130 6.89 -8.23 -1.58
C TYR A 130 7.10 -8.29 -3.09
N SER A 131 8.19 -7.71 -3.57
CA SER A 131 8.53 -7.64 -5.00
C SER A 131 8.63 -9.02 -5.68
N ALA A 132 8.90 -10.09 -4.94
CA ALA A 132 8.93 -11.46 -5.47
C ALA A 132 7.52 -12.10 -5.58
N GLY A 133 6.45 -11.36 -5.25
CA GLY A 133 5.09 -11.87 -5.25
C GLY A 133 4.75 -12.81 -4.10
N ASN A 134 5.66 -12.97 -3.13
CA ASN A 134 5.36 -13.62 -1.85
C ASN A 134 4.75 -12.61 -0.87
N PHE A 135 4.14 -13.11 0.18
CA PHE A 135 3.47 -12.26 1.17
C PHE A 135 3.47 -12.89 2.57
N ILE A 136 3.26 -12.03 3.55
CA ILE A 136 2.96 -12.40 4.93
C ILE A 136 1.58 -11.89 5.32
N GLU A 137 0.94 -12.56 6.27
CA GLU A 137 -0.34 -12.15 6.85
C GLU A 137 -0.11 -11.54 8.23
N SER A 138 -0.85 -10.46 8.53
CA SER A 138 -0.91 -9.86 9.86
C SER A 138 -1.48 -10.85 10.88
N GLN A 139 -0.82 -10.97 12.01
CA GLN A 139 -1.22 -11.76 13.18
C GLN A 139 -1.53 -10.85 14.36
N ASP A 140 -1.91 -11.41 15.49
CA ASP A 140 -2.31 -10.62 16.66
C ASP A 140 -1.12 -9.85 17.27
N GLU A 141 0.10 -10.38 17.08
CA GLU A 141 1.34 -9.72 17.48
C GLU A 141 1.77 -8.60 16.52
N ASP A 142 1.34 -8.67 15.25
CA ASP A 142 1.65 -7.71 14.20
C ASP A 142 0.36 -7.16 13.59
N THR A 143 -0.27 -6.23 14.30
CA THR A 143 -1.59 -5.69 13.96
C THR A 143 -1.61 -4.77 12.76
N TYR A 144 -0.46 -4.32 12.25
CA TYR A 144 -0.41 -3.40 11.13
C TYR A 144 0.79 -3.63 10.21
N PHE A 145 0.63 -3.17 8.98
CA PHE A 145 1.73 -3.04 8.01
C PHE A 145 1.87 -1.60 7.55
N GLN A 146 3.12 -1.18 7.40
CA GLN A 146 3.47 0.13 6.88
C GLN A 146 4.48 -0.02 5.74
N ILE A 147 4.23 0.66 4.62
CA ILE A 147 5.12 0.70 3.46
C ILE A 147 5.46 2.13 3.07
N GLY A 148 6.62 2.32 2.48
CA GLY A 148 7.20 3.62 2.22
C GLY A 148 8.00 4.14 3.42
N GLU A 149 7.81 5.40 3.78
CA GLU A 149 8.52 6.03 4.90
C GLU A 149 7.93 5.58 6.24
N SER A 150 8.75 4.97 7.08
CA SER A 150 8.30 4.45 8.38
C SER A 150 9.00 5.08 9.59
N LYS A 151 10.14 5.75 9.37
CA LYS A 151 11.03 6.20 10.45
C LYS A 151 10.35 7.07 11.50
N TYR A 152 9.49 7.98 11.06
CA TYR A 152 8.88 8.97 11.96
C TYR A 152 7.47 8.58 12.42
N GLY A 153 6.76 7.80 11.64
CA GLY A 153 5.38 7.40 11.93
C GLY A 153 5.27 6.11 12.72
N LYS A 154 6.10 5.11 12.41
CA LYS A 154 6.07 3.80 13.07
C LYS A 154 6.13 3.85 14.59
N PRO A 155 7.02 4.64 15.24
CA PRO A 155 7.10 4.69 16.70
C PRO A 155 5.83 5.19 17.38
N ILE A 156 4.97 5.93 16.68
CA ILE A 156 3.68 6.40 17.20
C ILE A 156 2.70 5.26 17.24
N ILE A 157 2.59 4.52 16.13
CA ILE A 157 1.68 3.38 16.00
C ILE A 157 2.05 2.28 17.00
N ASP A 158 3.35 1.93 17.09
CA ASP A 158 3.86 0.88 18.00
C ASP A 158 3.51 1.11 19.48
N ARG A 159 3.28 2.37 19.88
CA ARG A 159 2.97 2.73 21.27
C ARG A 159 1.48 2.75 21.60
N VAL A 160 0.64 2.82 20.58
CA VAL A 160 -0.79 3.15 20.76
C VAL A 160 -1.69 2.02 20.28
N VAL A 161 -1.34 1.38 19.14
CA VAL A 161 -2.23 0.46 18.47
C VAL A 161 -2.05 -0.97 18.99
N THR A 162 -3.15 -1.54 19.46
CA THR A 162 -3.30 -2.92 19.90
C THR A 162 -4.49 -3.55 19.16
N PRO A 163 -4.66 -4.89 19.13
CA PRO A 163 -5.78 -5.53 18.42
C PRO A 163 -7.16 -5.01 18.83
N ASP A 164 -7.34 -4.64 20.08
CA ASP A 164 -8.58 -4.14 20.69
C ASP A 164 -8.79 -2.62 20.55
N THR A 165 -7.84 -1.90 19.92
CA THR A 165 -7.97 -0.46 19.69
C THR A 165 -9.23 -0.15 18.85
N PRO A 166 -10.11 0.78 19.29
CA PRO A 166 -11.27 1.20 18.50
C PRO A 166 -10.87 1.79 17.14
N LEU A 167 -11.68 1.56 16.11
CA LEU A 167 -11.39 1.98 14.73
C LEU A 167 -11.15 3.49 14.60
N ASP A 168 -11.91 4.31 15.33
CA ASP A 168 -11.78 5.77 15.29
C ASP A 168 -10.48 6.24 15.97
N GLU A 169 -10.03 5.58 17.02
CA GLU A 169 -8.77 5.85 17.70
C GLU A 169 -7.59 5.41 16.83
N ALA A 170 -7.68 4.25 16.20
CA ALA A 170 -6.68 3.78 15.25
C ALA A 170 -6.57 4.71 14.03
N ALA A 171 -7.69 5.21 13.51
CA ALA A 171 -7.69 6.19 12.43
C ALA A 171 -7.02 7.52 12.84
N LYS A 172 -7.30 8.02 14.05
CA LYS A 172 -6.63 9.20 14.60
C LYS A 172 -5.13 8.97 14.77
N CYS A 173 -4.74 7.80 15.30
CA CYS A 173 -3.34 7.42 15.44
C CYS A 173 -2.63 7.38 14.09
N ALA A 174 -3.24 6.79 13.07
CA ALA A 174 -2.72 6.76 11.69
C ALA A 174 -2.51 8.18 11.14
N LEU A 175 -3.45 9.10 11.34
CA LEU A 175 -3.35 10.50 10.92
C LEU A 175 -2.21 11.24 11.64
N ILE A 176 -2.05 11.05 12.95
CA ILE A 176 -0.95 11.64 13.73
C ILE A 176 0.40 11.09 13.26
N SER A 177 0.48 9.79 13.01
CA SER A 177 1.68 9.13 12.48
C SER A 177 2.07 9.69 11.10
N MET A 178 1.08 9.89 10.23
CA MET A 178 1.29 10.52 8.92
C MET A 178 1.73 11.98 9.06
N ASP A 179 1.09 12.79 9.90
CA ASP A 179 1.48 14.19 10.14
C ASP A 179 2.91 14.29 10.68
N SER A 180 3.29 13.42 11.63
CA SER A 180 4.67 13.36 12.13
C SER A 180 5.68 13.07 11.01
N THR A 181 5.33 12.16 10.10
CA THR A 181 6.17 11.83 8.94
C THR A 181 6.27 13.01 7.98
N LEU A 182 5.16 13.67 7.69
CA LEU A 182 5.11 14.84 6.82
C LEU A 182 5.96 15.98 7.34
N ARG A 183 5.85 16.31 8.63
CA ARG A 183 6.61 17.41 9.28
C ARG A 183 8.10 17.12 9.42
N SER A 184 8.46 15.85 9.65
CA SER A 184 9.85 15.47 9.90
C SER A 184 10.63 15.21 8.61
N ASN A 185 9.94 15.09 7.49
CA ASN A 185 10.55 14.77 6.21
C ASN A 185 10.46 15.97 5.26
N CYS A 186 11.51 16.79 5.26
CA CYS A 186 11.58 18.01 4.44
C CYS A 186 11.30 17.78 2.94
N LEU A 187 11.56 16.59 2.43
CA LEU A 187 11.25 16.24 1.02
C LEU A 187 9.74 16.15 0.72
N LEU A 188 8.88 16.15 1.74
CA LEU A 188 7.43 16.25 1.58
C LEU A 188 6.94 17.71 1.60
N TYR A 189 7.76 18.64 2.10
CA TYR A 189 7.43 20.06 2.25
C TYR A 189 8.14 21.00 1.28
N THR A 190 9.25 20.58 0.65
CA THR A 190 10.05 21.48 -0.19
C THR A 190 9.53 21.55 -1.63
N SER A 191 8.44 22.26 -1.86
CA SER A 191 8.25 22.94 -3.12
C SER A 191 8.06 24.46 -2.96
N ASP A 192 7.83 24.99 -1.76
CA ASP A 192 7.40 26.37 -1.60
C ASP A 192 8.31 27.27 -0.75
N ALA A 193 9.40 26.74 -0.19
CA ALA A 193 10.25 27.53 0.72
C ALA A 193 11.61 27.95 0.17
N ALA A 194 11.95 27.55 -1.08
CA ALA A 194 13.26 27.87 -1.65
C ALA A 194 13.28 29.08 -2.57
N ASP A 195 12.14 29.75 -2.81
CA ASP A 195 12.05 30.85 -3.77
C ASP A 195 11.72 32.21 -3.16
N GLU A 196 11.68 32.34 -1.83
CA GLU A 196 11.59 33.63 -1.18
C GLU A 196 12.88 33.99 -0.45
N GLY A 197 13.75 34.68 -1.16
CA GLY A 197 14.78 35.47 -0.55
C GLY A 197 16.20 35.16 -0.96
N LEU A 198 16.63 35.85 -1.95
CA LEU A 198 17.88 36.61 -1.96
C LEU A 198 17.91 37.49 -3.22
N GLY A 199 17.11 38.54 -3.19
CA GLY A 199 17.40 39.72 -3.96
C GLY A 199 18.20 40.66 -3.08
N VAL A 200 19.47 40.80 -3.36
CA VAL A 200 20.25 42.03 -3.19
C VAL A 200 21.29 42.07 -4.29
#